data_e161f12d893cb6701abe5b734e918195
#
_entry.id   e161f12d893cb6701abe5b734e918195
#
_cell.length_a   1.000
_cell.length_b   1.000
_cell.length_c   1.000
_cell.angle_alpha   90.00
_cell.angle_beta   90.00
_cell.angle_gamma   90.00
#
_symmetry.space_group_name_H-M   'P 1'
#
loop_
_entity.id
_entity.type
_entity.pdbx_description
1 polymer ?
#
loop_
_entity_poly.entity_id
_entity_poly.type
_entity_poly.pdbx_seq_one_letter_code
_entity_poly.pdbx_strand_id
1 'polypeptide(L)'
;MNEEKKAIASMSDTSSSLPRTTTALSVNLNKVALVRNTRHLGIPSVVGAAQACLAAGAQGITVHPRPDARHFRAHDVSDRSELLARDWPAIEFNIEGNPFHNLMDFVRELKPHQATFVPDSETQSTSDHGWTFPDDADRLRPLIAEAKALGVRVSLFMDPIPEMMAAVKAVGADRVELYTEGYAASRGTPQEAAVLARYVAAAQAAHAAGLGVNAGHDLSRENLSDFLRAVPGVQEVSIGHALISDALELGYAATVREYLAAIARASR
;
A
#
# COMPACT_ATOMS: atom_id res chain seq x y z
N MET A 1 -57.90 13.78 7.12
CA MET A 1 -56.65 14.53 7.34
C MET A 1 -55.87 13.87 8.45
N ASN A 2 -55.13 12.77 8.19
CA ASN A 2 -54.19 12.14 9.13
C ASN A 2 -53.59 10.77 8.70
N GLU A 3 -53.50 10.47 7.39
CA GLU A 3 -52.81 9.27 6.94
C GLU A 3 -51.57 9.56 6.05
N GLU A 4 -51.39 10.74 5.53
CA GLU A 4 -50.23 11.10 4.68
C GLU A 4 -49.01 11.58 5.45
N LYS A 5 -49.08 11.75 6.77
CA LYS A 5 -47.93 12.19 7.60
C LYS A 5 -47.14 11.09 8.29
N LYS A 6 -47.50 9.80 8.04
CA LYS A 6 -46.78 8.64 8.64
C LYS A 6 -45.85 7.91 7.68
N ALA A 7 -45.76 8.33 6.43
CA ALA A 7 -44.95 7.65 5.40
C ALA A 7 -43.52 8.26 5.18
N ILE A 8 -43.13 9.30 5.91
CA ILE A 8 -41.83 9.99 5.71
C ILE A 8 -40.83 9.73 6.86
N ALA A 9 -41.15 8.85 7.80
CA ALA A 9 -40.29 8.59 8.97
C ALA A 9 -39.74 7.17 9.01
N SER A 10 -39.32 6.60 7.88
CA SER A 10 -38.68 5.25 7.85
C SER A 10 -37.74 5.10 6.67
N MET A 11 -36.96 6.11 6.37
CA MET A 11 -35.70 5.87 5.66
C MET A 11 -34.64 5.65 6.73
N SER A 12 -34.58 4.43 7.26
CA SER A 12 -33.51 3.97 8.11
C SER A 12 -32.18 4.06 7.36
N ASP A 13 -31.33 4.89 7.90
CA ASP A 13 -29.93 5.04 7.57
C ASP A 13 -29.22 3.66 7.66
N THR A 14 -29.23 2.92 6.56
CA THR A 14 -28.39 1.73 6.39
C THR A 14 -27.02 2.15 5.90
N SER A 15 -26.33 3.00 6.66
CA SER A 15 -24.89 3.07 6.56
C SER A 15 -24.35 1.77 7.15
N SER A 16 -24.16 0.75 6.31
CA SER A 16 -23.46 -0.47 6.70
C SER A 16 -22.01 -0.06 7.01
N SER A 17 -21.73 0.22 8.27
CA SER A 17 -20.37 0.42 8.73
C SER A 17 -19.61 -0.88 8.52
N LEU A 18 -18.74 -0.92 7.50
CA LEU A 18 -17.77 -1.99 7.34
C LEU A 18 -17.02 -2.17 8.67
N PRO A 19 -16.76 -3.42 9.11
CA PRO A 19 -16.02 -3.65 10.33
C PRO A 19 -14.67 -2.93 10.22
N ARG A 20 -14.32 -2.08 11.20
CA ARG A 20 -13.02 -1.42 11.27
C ARG A 20 -11.96 -2.49 11.56
N THR A 21 -11.34 -3.01 10.52
CA THR A 21 -10.12 -3.80 10.66
C THR A 21 -8.98 -2.87 11.07
N THR A 22 -8.12 -3.34 11.97
CA THR A 22 -6.94 -2.57 12.34
C THR A 22 -6.03 -2.47 11.11
N THR A 23 -5.73 -1.26 10.64
CA THR A 23 -4.84 -1.05 9.49
C THR A 23 -3.43 -1.52 9.85
N ALA A 24 -2.84 -2.39 9.01
CA ALA A 24 -1.47 -2.85 9.18
C ALA A 24 -0.46 -1.79 8.70
N LEU A 25 0.68 -1.70 9.38
CA LEU A 25 1.83 -0.92 8.94
C LEU A 25 2.83 -1.82 8.24
N SER A 26 3.01 -1.64 6.93
CA SER A 26 4.09 -2.21 6.14
C SER A 26 5.20 -1.16 5.94
N VAL A 27 6.42 -1.50 6.32
CA VAL A 27 7.57 -0.59 6.18
C VAL A 27 8.26 -0.84 4.86
N ASN A 28 8.23 0.17 3.97
CA ASN A 28 8.94 0.12 2.70
C ASN A 28 10.40 0.55 2.90
N LEU A 29 11.33 -0.37 2.65
CA LEU A 29 12.76 -0.20 2.93
C LEU A 29 13.58 0.33 1.75
N ASN A 30 12.96 0.78 0.66
CA ASN A 30 13.65 1.24 -0.55
C ASN A 30 14.70 2.33 -0.24
N LYS A 31 14.37 3.29 0.65
CA LYS A 31 15.27 4.39 0.96
C LYS A 31 16.47 3.95 1.78
N VAL A 32 16.33 2.90 2.61
CA VAL A 32 17.49 2.28 3.31
C VAL A 32 18.44 1.65 2.29
N ALA A 33 17.89 0.90 1.33
CA ALA A 33 18.68 0.29 0.27
C ALA A 33 19.36 1.36 -0.63
N LEU A 34 18.64 2.45 -0.94
CA LEU A 34 19.19 3.57 -1.71
C LEU A 34 20.41 4.18 -1.00
N VAL A 35 20.30 4.49 0.29
CA VAL A 35 21.42 5.05 1.09
C VAL A 35 22.59 4.06 1.11
N ARG A 36 22.35 2.77 1.36
CA ARG A 36 23.38 1.73 1.30
C ARG A 36 24.14 1.73 -0.03
N ASN A 37 23.41 1.92 -1.15
CA ASN A 37 23.99 1.85 -2.48
C ASN A 37 24.88 3.04 -2.83
N THR A 38 24.84 4.13 -2.08
CA THR A 38 25.72 5.29 -2.30
C THR A 38 27.18 4.99 -1.99
N ARG A 39 27.49 3.92 -1.25
CA ARG A 39 28.85 3.50 -0.88
C ARG A 39 28.98 1.97 -0.92
N HIS A 40 30.19 1.45 -1.10
CA HIS A 40 30.47 0.00 -1.11
C HIS A 40 30.71 -0.60 0.30
N LEU A 41 30.19 0.03 1.36
CA LEU A 41 30.41 -0.38 2.75
C LEU A 41 29.35 -1.37 3.28
N GLY A 42 28.26 -1.62 2.53
CA GLY A 42 27.16 -2.48 2.96
C GLY A 42 26.29 -1.88 4.08
N ILE A 43 26.45 -0.61 4.40
CA ILE A 43 25.68 0.11 5.43
C ILE A 43 24.88 1.26 4.82
N PRO A 44 23.68 1.57 5.38
CA PRO A 44 22.98 0.86 6.46
C PRO A 44 22.58 -0.57 6.05
N SER A 45 22.56 -1.50 7.00
CA SER A 45 22.05 -2.86 6.77
C SER A 45 20.54 -2.84 6.55
N VAL A 46 20.06 -3.28 5.38
CA VAL A 46 18.63 -3.34 5.10
C VAL A 46 17.96 -4.46 5.90
N VAL A 47 18.68 -5.58 6.15
CA VAL A 47 18.24 -6.65 7.07
C VAL A 47 18.09 -6.11 8.49
N GLY A 48 19.10 -5.41 8.98
CA GLY A 48 19.06 -4.80 10.32
C GLY A 48 17.94 -3.78 10.47
N ALA A 49 17.66 -2.98 9.44
CA ALA A 49 16.51 -2.05 9.42
C ALA A 49 15.18 -2.80 9.48
N ALA A 50 15.01 -3.88 8.69
CA ALA A 50 13.82 -4.73 8.73
C ALA A 50 13.60 -5.29 10.15
N GLN A 51 14.63 -5.90 10.74
CA GLN A 51 14.56 -6.46 12.10
C GLN A 51 14.18 -5.41 13.15
N ALA A 52 14.77 -4.21 13.08
CA ALA A 52 14.47 -3.12 13.99
C ALA A 52 13.01 -2.63 13.87
N CYS A 53 12.49 -2.54 12.65
CA CYS A 53 11.10 -2.16 12.40
C CYS A 53 10.12 -3.24 12.89
N LEU A 54 10.39 -4.51 12.61
CA LEU A 54 9.55 -5.64 13.04
C LEU A 54 9.56 -5.80 14.56
N ALA A 55 10.70 -5.70 15.20
CA ALA A 55 10.81 -5.72 16.67
C ALA A 55 10.05 -4.56 17.34
N ALA A 56 9.85 -3.44 16.62
CA ALA A 56 9.06 -2.31 17.10
C ALA A 56 7.55 -2.44 16.83
N GLY A 57 7.11 -3.49 16.14
CA GLY A 57 5.70 -3.83 15.93
C GLY A 57 5.16 -3.60 14.52
N ALA A 58 6.00 -3.33 13.51
CA ALA A 58 5.56 -3.32 12.12
C ALA A 58 5.00 -4.70 11.73
N GLN A 59 3.91 -4.72 10.95
CA GLN A 59 3.22 -5.94 10.57
C GLN A 59 3.54 -6.41 9.14
N GLY A 60 4.26 -5.60 8.38
CA GLY A 60 4.69 -5.93 7.03
C GLY A 60 6.02 -5.29 6.67
N ILE A 61 6.66 -5.89 5.68
CA ILE A 61 7.83 -5.33 4.98
C ILE A 61 7.50 -5.27 3.50
N THR A 62 7.74 -4.10 2.93
CA THR A 62 7.59 -3.86 1.49
C THR A 62 8.94 -3.57 0.86
N VAL A 63 9.17 -4.14 -0.31
CA VAL A 63 10.36 -3.89 -1.13
C VAL A 63 9.95 -3.64 -2.58
N HIS A 64 10.68 -2.75 -3.27
CA HIS A 64 10.44 -2.45 -4.69
C HIS A 64 11.76 -2.61 -5.47
N PRO A 65 12.10 -3.82 -5.91
CA PRO A 65 13.31 -4.05 -6.69
C PRO A 65 13.10 -3.57 -8.13
N ARG A 66 13.64 -2.42 -8.46
CA ARG A 66 13.62 -1.91 -9.84
C ARG A 66 14.68 -2.61 -10.70
N PRO A 67 14.45 -2.74 -12.04
CA PRO A 67 15.40 -3.38 -12.95
C PRO A 67 16.82 -2.80 -12.91
N ASP A 68 16.96 -1.50 -12.69
CA ASP A 68 18.25 -0.82 -12.57
C ASP A 68 18.96 -0.99 -11.22
N ALA A 69 18.34 -1.74 -10.29
CA ALA A 69 18.85 -2.03 -8.95
C ALA A 69 19.24 -0.78 -8.13
N ARG A 70 18.64 0.40 -8.41
CA ARG A 70 18.92 1.65 -7.67
C ARG A 70 18.63 1.54 -6.18
N HIS A 71 17.69 0.66 -5.81
CA HIS A 71 17.31 0.37 -4.43
C HIS A 71 17.73 -1.05 -4.05
N PHE A 72 16.82 -2.01 -4.16
CA PHE A 72 17.05 -3.43 -3.90
C PHE A 72 17.78 -4.08 -5.08
N ARG A 73 18.77 -4.90 -4.75
CA ARG A 73 19.39 -5.86 -5.65
C ARG A 73 18.68 -7.20 -5.51
N ALA A 74 18.82 -8.09 -6.48
CA ALA A 74 18.13 -9.38 -6.44
C ALA A 74 18.38 -10.16 -5.15
N HIS A 75 19.64 -10.30 -4.71
CA HIS A 75 19.99 -10.99 -3.47
C HIS A 75 19.38 -10.35 -2.22
N ASP A 76 19.17 -9.03 -2.22
CA ASP A 76 18.52 -8.36 -1.10
C ASP A 76 17.09 -8.85 -0.88
N VAL A 77 16.36 -9.15 -1.96
CA VAL A 77 14.97 -9.61 -1.91
C VAL A 77 14.91 -11.03 -1.36
N SER A 78 15.81 -11.92 -1.85
CA SER A 78 15.94 -13.30 -1.36
C SER A 78 16.34 -13.37 0.12
N ASP A 79 17.36 -12.59 0.53
CA ASP A 79 17.80 -12.52 1.93
C ASP A 79 16.67 -12.10 2.90
N ARG A 80 15.75 -11.22 2.46
CA ARG A 80 14.59 -10.81 3.28
C ARG A 80 13.52 -11.88 3.32
N SER A 81 13.24 -12.50 2.19
CA SER A 81 12.30 -13.62 2.14
C SER A 81 12.72 -14.73 3.11
N GLU A 82 14.01 -15.10 3.11
CA GLU A 82 14.56 -16.10 4.03
C GLU A 82 14.50 -15.64 5.50
N LEU A 83 14.87 -14.38 5.78
CA LEU A 83 14.78 -13.81 7.13
C LEU A 83 13.35 -13.87 7.66
N LEU A 84 12.38 -13.42 6.87
CA LEU A 84 10.99 -13.38 7.29
C LEU A 84 10.42 -14.79 7.49
N ALA A 85 10.70 -15.71 6.59
CA ALA A 85 10.24 -17.08 6.71
C ALA A 85 10.79 -17.79 7.95
N ARG A 86 12.06 -17.51 8.32
CA ARG A 86 12.73 -18.12 9.47
C ARG A 86 12.32 -17.49 10.80
N ASP A 87 12.39 -16.15 10.91
CA ASP A 87 12.35 -15.45 12.19
C ASP A 87 11.00 -14.75 12.42
N TRP A 88 10.23 -14.49 11.35
CA TRP A 88 9.01 -13.67 11.38
C TRP A 88 7.89 -14.23 10.47
N PRO A 89 7.49 -15.51 10.63
CA PRO A 89 6.58 -16.19 9.69
C PRO A 89 5.16 -15.61 9.64
N ALA A 90 4.77 -14.77 10.61
CA ALA A 90 3.47 -14.10 10.65
C ALA A 90 3.48 -12.71 10.00
N ILE A 91 4.63 -12.23 9.54
CA ILE A 91 4.78 -10.90 8.94
C ILE A 91 4.51 -10.95 7.44
N GLU A 92 3.72 -10.01 6.97
CA GLU A 92 3.44 -9.88 5.54
C GLU A 92 4.67 -9.40 4.77
N PHE A 93 5.02 -10.10 3.70
CA PHE A 93 6.04 -9.70 2.74
C PHE A 93 5.37 -9.29 1.43
N ASN A 94 5.54 -8.02 1.06
CA ASN A 94 5.02 -7.44 -0.17
C ASN A 94 6.19 -7.08 -1.10
N ILE A 95 6.12 -7.50 -2.36
CA ILE A 95 7.06 -7.09 -3.41
C ILE A 95 6.29 -6.24 -4.42
N GLU A 96 6.76 -5.01 -4.60
CA GLU A 96 6.20 -4.07 -5.59
C GLU A 96 7.03 -4.07 -6.87
N GLY A 97 6.41 -3.77 -7.98
CA GLY A 97 7.11 -3.56 -9.24
C GLY A 97 6.22 -3.67 -10.46
N ASN A 98 6.82 -3.40 -11.63
CA ASN A 98 6.14 -3.59 -12.89
C ASN A 98 6.17 -5.09 -13.28
N PRO A 99 5.00 -5.75 -13.45
CA PRO A 99 4.94 -7.17 -13.77
C PRO A 99 5.47 -7.51 -15.18
N PHE A 100 5.67 -6.52 -16.03
CA PHE A 100 6.30 -6.69 -17.36
C PHE A 100 7.83 -6.58 -17.32
N HIS A 101 8.40 -6.29 -16.16
CA HIS A 101 9.84 -6.28 -15.91
C HIS A 101 10.22 -7.50 -15.05
N ASN A 102 10.95 -7.28 -13.97
CA ASN A 102 11.51 -8.34 -13.12
C ASN A 102 10.60 -8.79 -11.97
N LEU A 103 9.44 -8.16 -11.74
CA LEU A 103 8.58 -8.52 -10.60
C LEU A 103 8.14 -9.97 -10.64
N MET A 104 7.70 -10.45 -11.80
CA MET A 104 7.18 -11.82 -11.91
C MET A 104 8.24 -12.88 -11.67
N ASP A 105 9.53 -12.59 -11.88
CA ASP A 105 10.60 -13.51 -11.54
C ASP A 105 10.70 -13.72 -10.03
N PHE A 106 10.62 -12.63 -9.24
CA PHE A 106 10.54 -12.72 -7.78
C PHE A 106 9.26 -13.40 -7.30
N VAL A 107 8.13 -13.14 -7.94
CA VAL A 107 6.86 -13.80 -7.59
C VAL A 107 6.95 -15.32 -7.78
N ARG A 108 7.54 -15.79 -8.87
CA ARG A 108 7.73 -17.22 -9.16
C ARG A 108 8.68 -17.88 -8.17
N GLU A 109 9.78 -17.23 -7.87
CA GLU A 109 10.85 -17.75 -7.02
C GLU A 109 10.45 -17.74 -5.53
N LEU A 110 9.98 -16.60 -5.03
CA LEU A 110 9.84 -16.35 -3.59
C LEU A 110 8.41 -16.51 -3.06
N LYS A 111 7.42 -16.45 -3.94
CA LYS A 111 5.99 -16.55 -3.59
C LYS A 111 5.64 -15.67 -2.37
N PRO A 112 5.82 -14.34 -2.46
CA PRO A 112 5.54 -13.43 -1.35
C PRO A 112 4.07 -13.50 -0.94
N HIS A 113 3.73 -12.97 0.22
CA HIS A 113 2.34 -12.89 0.66
C HIS A 113 1.50 -12.00 -0.27
N GLN A 114 2.10 -10.92 -0.78
CA GLN A 114 1.49 -9.99 -1.71
C GLN A 114 2.49 -9.55 -2.78
N ALA A 115 1.99 -9.33 -3.99
CA ALA A 115 2.67 -8.61 -5.05
C ALA A 115 1.83 -7.38 -5.44
N THR A 116 2.42 -6.18 -5.33
CA THR A 116 1.78 -4.94 -5.77
C THR A 116 2.29 -4.59 -7.16
N PHE A 117 1.41 -4.68 -8.15
CA PHE A 117 1.72 -4.36 -9.54
C PHE A 117 1.67 -2.85 -9.75
N VAL A 118 2.78 -2.26 -10.19
CA VAL A 118 2.96 -0.82 -10.39
C VAL A 118 3.33 -0.54 -11.84
N PRO A 119 2.73 0.47 -12.52
CA PRO A 119 2.97 0.73 -13.95
C PRO A 119 4.29 1.47 -14.25
N ASP A 120 5.24 1.41 -13.35
CA ASP A 120 6.51 2.13 -13.46
C ASP A 120 7.26 1.84 -14.76
N SER A 121 7.78 2.87 -15.40
CA SER A 121 8.81 2.73 -16.43
C SER A 121 10.20 2.64 -15.80
N GLU A 122 11.17 2.11 -16.55
CA GLU A 122 12.55 2.01 -16.09
C GLU A 122 13.21 3.38 -15.85
N THR A 123 12.73 4.42 -16.50
CA THR A 123 13.29 5.78 -16.46
C THR A 123 12.67 6.66 -15.36
N GLN A 124 11.53 6.28 -14.78
CA GLN A 124 10.88 7.05 -13.72
C GLN A 124 11.69 7.04 -12.42
N SER A 125 11.78 8.19 -11.76
CA SER A 125 12.48 8.33 -10.47
C SER A 125 11.68 7.73 -9.32
N THR A 126 10.35 7.79 -9.38
CA THR A 126 9.38 7.24 -8.43
C THR A 126 8.10 6.87 -9.15
N SER A 127 7.25 6.08 -8.50
CA SER A 127 5.88 5.82 -8.99
C SER A 127 5.07 7.11 -8.93
N ASP A 128 4.43 7.51 -10.01
CA ASP A 128 3.74 8.79 -10.14
C ASP A 128 2.30 8.69 -10.70
N HIS A 129 1.85 7.48 -11.03
CA HIS A 129 0.48 7.19 -11.50
C HIS A 129 0.13 5.72 -11.32
N GLY A 130 -1.18 5.43 -11.30
CA GLY A 130 -1.73 4.08 -11.27
C GLY A 130 -1.97 3.48 -12.65
N TRP A 131 -2.41 2.20 -12.69
CA TRP A 131 -2.84 1.55 -13.93
C TRP A 131 -4.09 2.22 -14.51
N THR A 132 -4.19 2.22 -15.84
CA THR A 132 -5.33 2.79 -16.56
C THR A 132 -6.27 1.70 -17.05
N PHE A 133 -7.54 1.79 -16.66
CA PHE A 133 -8.58 0.84 -17.07
C PHE A 133 -9.60 1.51 -18.00
N PRO A 134 -10.03 0.83 -19.10
CA PRO A 134 -9.79 -0.60 -19.38
C PRO A 134 -8.49 -0.93 -20.11
N ASP A 135 -7.65 0.05 -20.47
CA ASP A 135 -6.53 -0.11 -21.41
C ASP A 135 -5.51 -1.18 -21.00
N ASP A 136 -5.21 -1.28 -19.72
CA ASP A 136 -4.25 -2.26 -19.19
C ASP A 136 -4.87 -3.63 -18.87
N ALA A 137 -6.20 -3.78 -18.95
CA ALA A 137 -6.91 -4.95 -18.47
C ALA A 137 -6.41 -6.27 -19.08
N ASP A 138 -6.33 -6.34 -20.40
CA ASP A 138 -6.03 -7.59 -21.10
C ASP A 138 -4.57 -8.03 -20.90
N ARG A 139 -3.64 -7.07 -20.76
CA ARG A 139 -2.23 -7.38 -20.51
C ARG A 139 -1.95 -7.78 -19.06
N LEU A 140 -2.71 -7.26 -18.10
CA LEU A 140 -2.54 -7.58 -16.68
C LEU A 140 -3.17 -8.92 -16.30
N ARG A 141 -4.31 -9.28 -16.89
CA ARG A 141 -5.10 -10.47 -16.54
C ARG A 141 -4.28 -11.77 -16.46
N PRO A 142 -3.43 -12.14 -17.47
CA PRO A 142 -2.66 -13.38 -17.40
C PRO A 142 -1.64 -13.37 -16.26
N LEU A 143 -1.00 -12.23 -15.96
CA LEU A 143 0.02 -12.12 -14.91
C LEU A 143 -0.63 -12.16 -13.51
N ILE A 144 -1.81 -11.55 -13.36
CA ILE A 144 -2.60 -11.65 -12.13
C ILE A 144 -3.01 -13.11 -11.89
N ALA A 145 -3.51 -13.78 -12.92
CA ALA A 145 -3.90 -15.19 -12.82
C ALA A 145 -2.71 -16.09 -12.46
N GLU A 146 -1.54 -15.85 -13.03
CA GLU A 146 -0.30 -16.58 -12.71
C GLU A 146 0.11 -16.37 -11.25
N ALA A 147 0.19 -15.12 -10.77
CA ALA A 147 0.56 -14.83 -9.39
C ALA A 147 -0.41 -15.50 -8.40
N LYS A 148 -1.72 -15.45 -8.67
CA LYS A 148 -2.74 -16.09 -7.84
C LYS A 148 -2.65 -17.61 -7.87
N ALA A 149 -2.31 -18.22 -8.99
CA ALA A 149 -2.06 -19.68 -9.08
C ALA A 149 -0.86 -20.12 -8.23
N LEU A 150 0.09 -19.22 -7.96
CA LEU A 150 1.22 -19.43 -7.05
C LEU A 150 0.86 -19.16 -5.58
N GLY A 151 -0.39 -18.78 -5.28
CA GLY A 151 -0.85 -18.45 -3.93
C GLY A 151 -0.54 -17.01 -3.48
N VAL A 152 -0.10 -16.15 -4.39
CA VAL A 152 0.27 -14.76 -4.10
C VAL A 152 -0.93 -13.84 -4.28
N ARG A 153 -1.25 -13.02 -3.27
CA ARG A 153 -2.27 -11.98 -3.36
C ARG A 153 -1.80 -10.85 -4.27
N VAL A 154 -2.66 -10.38 -5.16
CA VAL A 154 -2.33 -9.31 -6.10
C VAL A 154 -3.03 -8.01 -5.70
N SER A 155 -2.23 -6.96 -5.47
CA SER A 155 -2.67 -5.58 -5.32
C SER A 155 -2.29 -4.78 -6.58
N LEU A 156 -3.20 -3.90 -7.07
CA LEU A 156 -2.88 -2.99 -8.17
C LEU A 156 -2.70 -1.57 -7.64
N PHE A 157 -1.60 -0.94 -8.01
CA PHE A 157 -1.34 0.48 -7.71
C PHE A 157 -2.24 1.37 -8.57
N MET A 158 -3.10 2.17 -7.93
CA MET A 158 -4.21 2.86 -8.58
C MET A 158 -4.33 4.30 -8.14
N ASP A 159 -4.65 5.18 -9.09
CA ASP A 159 -5.18 6.49 -8.77
C ASP A 159 -6.58 6.37 -8.11
N PRO A 160 -6.99 7.33 -7.27
CA PRO A 160 -8.29 7.30 -6.59
C PRO A 160 -9.44 7.64 -7.54
N ILE A 161 -9.70 6.75 -8.52
CA ILE A 161 -10.73 6.89 -9.55
C ILE A 161 -11.80 5.80 -9.32
N PRO A 162 -12.95 6.13 -8.71
CA PRO A 162 -13.98 5.15 -8.35
C PRO A 162 -14.47 4.29 -9.51
N GLU A 163 -14.57 4.90 -10.71
CA GLU A 163 -15.10 4.27 -11.91
C GLU A 163 -14.26 3.09 -12.41
N MET A 164 -12.98 3.03 -12.04
CA MET A 164 -12.07 1.97 -12.45
C MET A 164 -12.18 0.71 -11.58
N MET A 165 -12.71 0.80 -10.36
CA MET A 165 -12.63 -0.28 -9.36
C MET A 165 -13.33 -1.57 -9.79
N ALA A 166 -14.44 -1.48 -10.49
CA ALA A 166 -15.13 -2.65 -11.04
C ALA A 166 -14.28 -3.38 -12.10
N ALA A 167 -13.59 -2.63 -12.97
CA ALA A 167 -12.70 -3.20 -13.98
C ALA A 167 -11.45 -3.83 -13.35
N VAL A 168 -10.89 -3.23 -12.32
CA VAL A 168 -9.80 -3.79 -11.51
C VAL A 168 -10.19 -5.15 -10.91
N LYS A 169 -11.40 -5.27 -10.37
CA LYS A 169 -11.91 -6.56 -9.88
C LYS A 169 -12.09 -7.58 -11.00
N ALA A 170 -12.57 -7.14 -12.15
CA ALA A 170 -12.83 -8.01 -13.30
C ALA A 170 -11.56 -8.64 -13.90
N VAL A 171 -10.39 -8.05 -13.72
CA VAL A 171 -9.11 -8.66 -14.13
C VAL A 171 -8.58 -9.65 -13.10
N GLY A 172 -9.22 -9.77 -11.94
CA GLY A 172 -8.90 -10.77 -10.92
C GLY A 172 -8.07 -10.27 -9.75
N ALA A 173 -7.80 -8.97 -9.63
CA ALA A 173 -7.10 -8.40 -8.49
C ALA A 173 -7.83 -8.66 -7.16
N ASP A 174 -7.07 -8.75 -6.08
CA ASP A 174 -7.57 -8.95 -4.72
C ASP A 174 -7.67 -7.63 -3.97
N ARG A 175 -6.75 -6.70 -4.22
CA ARG A 175 -6.65 -5.39 -3.59
C ARG A 175 -6.34 -4.30 -4.60
N VAL A 176 -6.54 -3.07 -4.17
CA VAL A 176 -5.94 -1.87 -4.75
C VAL A 176 -5.03 -1.22 -3.72
N GLU A 177 -3.95 -0.61 -4.16
CA GLU A 177 -3.17 0.32 -3.36
C GLU A 177 -3.38 1.72 -3.93
N LEU A 178 -4.05 2.58 -3.15
CA LEU A 178 -4.35 3.94 -3.56
C LEU A 178 -3.08 4.80 -3.48
N TYR A 179 -2.71 5.42 -4.60
CA TYR A 179 -1.62 6.39 -4.67
C TYR A 179 -2.01 7.68 -3.95
N THR A 180 -1.28 8.06 -2.90
CA THR A 180 -1.71 9.10 -1.96
C THR A 180 -0.95 10.43 -2.05
N GLU A 181 -0.10 10.62 -3.07
CA GLU A 181 0.60 11.90 -3.27
C GLU A 181 -0.37 13.08 -3.40
N GLY A 182 -1.42 12.93 -4.22
CA GLY A 182 -2.43 13.98 -4.40
C GLY A 182 -3.10 14.42 -3.09
N TYR A 183 -3.32 13.49 -2.15
CA TYR A 183 -3.80 13.83 -0.81
C TYR A 183 -2.72 14.58 -0.02
N ALA A 184 -1.49 14.04 0.01
CA ALA A 184 -0.38 14.65 0.75
C ALA A 184 -0.10 16.09 0.28
N ALA A 185 -0.07 16.30 -1.04
CA ALA A 185 0.16 17.62 -1.64
C ALA A 185 -1.00 18.60 -1.41
N SER A 186 -2.23 18.11 -1.24
CA SER A 186 -3.41 18.99 -1.03
C SER A 186 -3.54 19.51 0.39
N ARG A 187 -2.80 18.98 1.35
CA ARG A 187 -2.94 19.35 2.77
C ARG A 187 -2.71 20.84 3.02
N GLY A 188 -3.61 21.43 3.81
CA GLY A 188 -3.59 22.86 4.11
C GLY A 188 -4.02 23.77 2.96
N THR A 189 -4.46 23.20 1.84
CA THR A 189 -4.99 23.96 0.69
C THR A 189 -6.53 23.96 0.68
N PRO A 190 -7.17 24.88 -0.03
CA PRO A 190 -8.63 24.88 -0.20
C PRO A 190 -9.18 23.60 -0.89
N GLN A 191 -8.33 22.84 -1.57
CA GLN A 191 -8.69 21.63 -2.29
C GLN A 191 -8.67 20.37 -1.42
N GLU A 192 -8.10 20.40 -0.23
CA GLU A 192 -7.88 19.23 0.64
C GLU A 192 -9.16 18.38 0.82
N ALA A 193 -10.28 19.01 1.16
CA ALA A 193 -11.53 18.29 1.38
C ALA A 193 -12.05 17.61 0.12
N ALA A 194 -11.96 18.26 -1.03
CA ALA A 194 -12.40 17.70 -2.31
C ALA A 194 -11.49 16.57 -2.78
N VAL A 195 -10.18 16.68 -2.54
CA VAL A 195 -9.22 15.64 -2.85
C VAL A 195 -9.47 14.41 -1.96
N LEU A 196 -9.60 14.63 -0.64
CA LEU A 196 -9.87 13.54 0.31
C LEU A 196 -11.18 12.79 -0.02
N ALA A 197 -12.22 13.52 -0.45
CA ALA A 197 -13.49 12.93 -0.86
C ALA A 197 -13.34 11.94 -2.04
N ARG A 198 -12.40 12.17 -2.96
CA ARG A 198 -12.10 11.22 -4.05
C ARG A 198 -11.54 9.90 -3.52
N TYR A 199 -10.65 9.94 -2.53
CA TYR A 199 -10.12 8.72 -1.89
C TYR A 199 -11.22 7.94 -1.15
N VAL A 200 -12.12 8.66 -0.47
CA VAL A 200 -13.30 8.04 0.18
C VAL A 200 -14.17 7.33 -0.87
N ALA A 201 -14.49 8.01 -1.97
CA ALA A 201 -15.31 7.44 -3.03
C ALA A 201 -14.62 6.24 -3.71
N ALA A 202 -13.31 6.32 -3.96
CA ALA A 202 -12.54 5.22 -4.55
C ALA A 202 -12.49 4.00 -3.63
N ALA A 203 -12.27 4.20 -2.32
CA ALA A 203 -12.28 3.10 -1.35
C ALA A 203 -13.67 2.45 -1.24
N GLN A 204 -14.74 3.24 -1.23
CA GLN A 204 -16.11 2.71 -1.22
C GLN A 204 -16.42 1.89 -2.49
N ALA A 205 -16.02 2.39 -3.66
CA ALA A 205 -16.18 1.67 -4.93
C ALA A 205 -15.36 0.37 -4.96
N ALA A 206 -14.13 0.37 -4.45
CA ALA A 206 -13.30 -0.81 -4.32
C ALA A 206 -13.97 -1.87 -3.43
N HIS A 207 -14.47 -1.49 -2.26
CA HIS A 207 -15.20 -2.39 -1.37
C HIS A 207 -16.49 -2.93 -2.01
N ALA A 208 -17.25 -2.07 -2.68
CA ALA A 208 -18.45 -2.49 -3.40
C ALA A 208 -18.17 -3.51 -4.51
N ALA A 209 -16.99 -3.40 -5.14
CA ALA A 209 -16.50 -4.37 -6.12
C ALA A 209 -15.90 -5.64 -5.48
N GLY A 210 -15.77 -5.72 -4.17
CA GLY A 210 -15.16 -6.85 -3.46
C GLY A 210 -13.62 -6.84 -3.51
N LEU A 211 -13.01 -5.66 -3.57
CA LEU A 211 -11.57 -5.45 -3.43
C LEU A 211 -11.24 -5.03 -2.00
N GLY A 212 -10.07 -5.48 -1.51
CA GLY A 212 -9.42 -4.86 -0.36
C GLY A 212 -8.77 -3.53 -0.75
N VAL A 213 -8.54 -2.66 0.23
CA VAL A 213 -7.92 -1.36 0.02
C VAL A 213 -6.66 -1.24 0.85
N ASN A 214 -5.54 -1.00 0.19
CA ASN A 214 -4.28 -0.53 0.75
C ASN A 214 -4.07 0.93 0.33
N ALA A 215 -3.15 1.62 0.99
CA ALA A 215 -2.74 2.96 0.60
C ALA A 215 -1.23 3.13 0.85
N GLY A 216 -0.59 3.96 0.05
CA GLY A 216 0.84 4.15 0.20
C GLY A 216 1.37 5.36 -0.55
N HIS A 217 2.68 5.50 -0.49
CA HIS A 217 3.52 6.53 -1.05
C HIS A 217 3.79 7.69 -0.07
N ASP A 218 3.08 8.82 -0.12
CA ASP A 218 3.42 10.05 0.63
C ASP A 218 2.66 10.23 1.96
N LEU A 219 2.18 9.12 2.55
CA LEU A 219 1.63 9.16 3.90
C LEU A 219 2.76 9.37 4.93
N SER A 220 2.47 10.23 5.92
CA SER A 220 3.40 10.65 6.97
C SER A 220 2.75 10.64 8.35
N ARG A 221 3.51 10.87 9.42
CA ARG A 221 2.97 11.02 10.78
C ARG A 221 1.91 12.11 10.90
N GLU A 222 2.02 13.16 10.09
CA GLU A 222 1.17 14.35 10.12
C GLU A 222 -0.17 14.13 9.40
N ASN A 223 -0.21 13.25 8.38
CA ASN A 223 -1.39 13.12 7.53
C ASN A 223 -2.11 11.76 7.64
N LEU A 224 -1.43 10.73 8.17
CA LEU A 224 -1.91 9.35 8.21
C LEU A 224 -3.21 9.18 9.02
N SER A 225 -3.29 9.79 10.21
CA SER A 225 -4.48 9.64 11.07
C SER A 225 -5.73 10.22 10.42
N ASP A 226 -5.63 11.38 9.77
CA ASP A 226 -6.76 12.04 9.12
C ASP A 226 -7.21 11.27 7.88
N PHE A 227 -6.25 10.76 7.11
CA PHE A 227 -6.52 9.90 5.98
C PHE A 227 -7.30 8.65 6.39
N LEU A 228 -6.79 7.89 7.36
CA LEU A 228 -7.41 6.65 7.83
C LEU A 228 -8.76 6.86 8.54
N ARG A 229 -8.97 8.04 9.12
CA ARG A 229 -10.27 8.39 9.72
C ARG A 229 -11.33 8.62 8.66
N ALA A 230 -10.95 9.22 7.55
CA ALA A 230 -11.87 9.57 6.46
C ALA A 230 -12.07 8.40 5.48
N VAL A 231 -11.00 7.73 5.07
CA VAL A 231 -11.04 6.67 4.04
C VAL A 231 -11.39 5.33 4.69
N PRO A 232 -12.54 4.73 4.37
CA PRO A 232 -13.02 3.54 5.05
C PRO A 232 -12.22 2.29 4.66
N GLY A 233 -12.00 1.40 5.64
CA GLY A 233 -11.59 0.02 5.40
C GLY A 233 -10.20 -0.16 4.80
N VAL A 234 -9.28 0.80 4.97
CA VAL A 234 -7.88 0.64 4.59
C VAL A 234 -7.25 -0.46 5.45
N GLN A 235 -6.81 -1.54 4.79
CA GLN A 235 -6.29 -2.74 5.44
C GLN A 235 -4.80 -2.65 5.74
N GLU A 236 -4.05 -1.92 4.92
CA GLU A 236 -2.61 -1.77 5.03
C GLU A 236 -2.16 -0.41 4.51
N VAL A 237 -1.15 0.15 5.16
CA VAL A 237 -0.41 1.30 4.64
C VAL A 237 1.05 0.92 4.43
N SER A 238 1.56 1.13 3.19
CA SER A 238 2.96 0.91 2.81
C SER A 238 3.68 2.26 2.79
N ILE A 239 4.54 2.50 3.78
CA ILE A 239 5.19 3.81 3.97
C ILE A 239 6.70 3.67 3.89
N GLY A 240 7.30 4.43 2.97
CA GLY A 240 8.74 4.40 2.71
C GLY A 240 9.43 5.73 3.01
N HIS A 241 9.31 6.69 2.10
CA HIS A 241 10.12 7.92 2.16
C HIS A 241 9.97 8.67 3.48
N ALA A 242 8.74 9.00 3.87
CA ALA A 242 8.48 9.75 5.10
C ALA A 242 8.93 8.99 6.35
N LEU A 243 8.63 7.66 6.43
CA LEU A 243 9.03 6.85 7.58
C LEU A 243 10.55 6.76 7.72
N ILE A 244 11.29 6.60 6.62
CA ILE A 244 12.76 6.53 6.68
C ILE A 244 13.35 7.91 6.98
N SER A 245 12.77 8.99 6.47
CA SER A 245 13.17 10.36 6.83
C SER A 245 13.03 10.59 8.34
N ASP A 246 11.88 10.26 8.93
CA ASP A 246 11.66 10.32 10.37
C ASP A 246 12.64 9.43 11.15
N ALA A 247 12.99 8.26 10.60
CA ALA A 247 13.92 7.35 11.26
C ALA A 247 15.36 7.85 11.29
N LEU A 248 15.74 8.77 10.42
CA LEU A 248 17.05 9.44 10.49
C LEU A 248 17.16 10.35 11.74
N GLU A 249 16.03 10.86 12.24
CA GLU A 249 15.97 11.72 13.42
C GLU A 249 15.69 10.94 14.71
N LEU A 250 14.73 9.97 14.64
CA LEU A 250 14.18 9.29 15.82
C LEU A 250 14.76 7.88 16.03
N GLY A 251 15.35 7.30 14.99
CA GLY A 251 15.68 5.88 14.91
C GLY A 251 14.45 5.01 14.59
N TYR A 252 14.68 3.84 13.98
CA TYR A 252 13.61 2.97 13.44
C TYR A 252 12.53 2.62 14.46
N ALA A 253 12.93 2.20 15.67
CA ALA A 253 11.98 1.72 16.65
C ALA A 253 11.03 2.80 17.18
N ALA A 254 11.52 4.02 17.40
CA ALA A 254 10.67 5.13 17.82
C ALA A 254 9.73 5.54 16.69
N THR A 255 10.24 5.65 15.47
CA THR A 255 9.46 6.00 14.28
C THR A 255 8.31 5.02 14.04
N VAL A 256 8.58 3.71 14.04
CA VAL A 256 7.51 2.69 13.88
C VAL A 256 6.43 2.84 14.93
N ARG A 257 6.79 3.07 16.21
CA ARG A 257 5.80 3.30 17.28
C ARG A 257 4.95 4.55 17.04
N GLU A 258 5.54 5.64 16.51
CA GLU A 258 4.79 6.85 16.17
C GLU A 258 3.78 6.61 15.03
N TYR A 259 4.16 5.86 14.00
CA TYR A 259 3.23 5.49 12.93
C TYR A 259 2.12 4.55 13.41
N LEU A 260 2.43 3.57 14.25
CA LEU A 260 1.42 2.72 14.88
C LEU A 260 0.48 3.52 15.78
N ALA A 261 1.00 4.51 16.52
CA ALA A 261 0.17 5.41 17.30
C ALA A 261 -0.73 6.30 16.41
N ALA A 262 -0.23 6.73 15.23
CA ALA A 262 -1.04 7.47 14.25
C ALA A 262 -2.20 6.61 13.71
N ILE A 263 -1.95 5.35 13.40
CA ILE A 263 -2.99 4.37 13.00
C ILE A 263 -4.01 4.17 14.12
N ALA A 264 -3.56 3.97 15.35
CA ALA A 264 -4.44 3.78 16.49
C ALA A 264 -5.31 5.01 16.79
N ARG A 265 -4.81 6.22 16.56
CA ARG A 265 -5.59 7.47 16.68
C ARG A 265 -6.72 7.57 15.66
N ALA A 266 -6.58 6.99 14.49
CA ALA A 266 -7.63 6.98 13.47
C ALA A 266 -8.80 6.06 13.83
N SER A 267 -8.59 5.06 14.68
CA SER A 267 -9.60 4.08 15.08
C SER A 267 -10.47 4.56 16.28
N ARG A 268 -10.10 5.69 16.88
CA ARG A 268 -10.86 6.32 17.99
C ARG A 268 -11.84 7.34 17.45
#